data_56a04e5cae40b529f2e776244488c314
#
_entry.id   56a04e5cae40b529f2e776244488c314
#
_cell.length_a   1.000
_cell.length_b   1.000
_cell.length_c   1.000
_cell.angle_alpha   90.00
_cell.angle_beta   90.00
_cell.angle_gamma   90.00
#
_symmetry.space_group_name_H-M   'P 1'
#
loop_
_entity.id
_entity.type
_entity.pdbx_description
1 polymer ?
#
loop_
_entity_poly.entity_id
_entity_poly.type
_entity_poly.pdbx_seq_one_letter_code
_entity_poly.pdbx_strand_id
1 'polypeptide(L)'
;MSSHKFNKDYYENGIRKKLSGYTNYRWIPTRSIPEANDIINRFDFKDCVDIGCAKGFLVHALRLLGANAWGEDISHYALENCHPKVKDYVYTSNDKKYDLLICKDVLEHVEEEHLPKFLNHLFSKGEQFFFVIPLGDNGLFRIREYEV
;
A
#
# COMPACT_ATOMS: atom_id res chain seq x y z
N MET A 1 11.42 -0.93 -10.54
CA MET A 1 10.96 -1.98 -9.58
C MET A 1 10.47 -3.19 -10.36
N SER A 2 10.96 -4.39 -10.06
CA SER A 2 10.59 -5.61 -10.79
C SER A 2 9.46 -6.35 -10.05
N SER A 3 8.37 -6.68 -10.76
CA SER A 3 7.24 -7.46 -10.22
C SER A 3 7.64 -8.86 -9.73
N HIS A 4 8.75 -9.42 -10.26
CA HIS A 4 9.26 -10.74 -9.86
C HIS A 4 9.72 -10.81 -8.39
N LYS A 5 10.09 -9.68 -7.78
CA LYS A 5 10.49 -9.61 -6.37
C LYS A 5 9.30 -9.92 -5.44
N PHE A 6 8.11 -9.47 -5.79
CA PHE A 6 6.91 -9.57 -4.96
C PHE A 6 6.07 -10.81 -5.35
N ASN A 7 6.67 -11.97 -5.25
CA ASN A 7 6.09 -13.27 -5.61
C ASN A 7 5.48 -14.00 -4.39
N LYS A 8 5.06 -15.25 -4.59
CA LYS A 8 4.52 -16.10 -3.53
C LYS A 8 5.43 -16.17 -2.30
N ASP A 9 6.74 -16.35 -2.50
CA ASP A 9 7.67 -16.48 -1.38
C ASP A 9 7.80 -15.21 -0.56
N TYR A 10 7.67 -14.04 -1.19
CA TYR A 10 7.66 -12.76 -0.50
C TYR A 10 6.50 -12.67 0.51
N TYR A 11 5.31 -13.08 0.13
CA TYR A 11 4.11 -12.98 0.97
C TYR A 11 3.92 -14.17 1.92
N GLU A 12 4.24 -15.38 1.51
CA GLU A 12 3.91 -16.58 2.28
C GLU A 12 5.08 -17.10 3.12
N ASN A 13 6.32 -16.88 2.68
CA ASN A 13 7.54 -17.43 3.25
C ASN A 13 8.60 -16.35 3.52
N GLY A 14 8.24 -15.08 3.53
CA GLY A 14 9.17 -13.97 3.51
C GLY A 14 10.18 -13.99 4.65
N ILE A 15 9.72 -14.17 5.89
CA ILE A 15 10.61 -14.24 7.07
C ILE A 15 11.56 -15.43 6.95
N ARG A 16 11.04 -16.61 6.65
CA ARG A 16 11.85 -17.84 6.53
C ARG A 16 12.91 -17.72 5.43
N LYS A 17 12.56 -17.08 4.32
CA LYS A 17 13.45 -16.89 3.17
C LYS A 17 14.24 -15.59 3.20
N LYS A 18 14.07 -14.77 4.25
CA LYS A 18 14.71 -13.45 4.40
C LYS A 18 14.41 -12.50 3.24
N LEU A 19 13.20 -12.54 2.72
CA LEU A 19 12.74 -11.73 1.60
C LEU A 19 11.86 -10.55 2.04
N SER A 20 11.13 -10.72 3.15
CA SER A 20 10.21 -9.71 3.70
C SER A 20 9.86 -10.00 5.16
N GLY A 21 9.11 -9.11 5.79
CA GLY A 21 8.53 -9.31 7.13
C GLY A 21 7.26 -10.17 7.16
N TYR A 22 6.90 -10.82 6.05
CA TYR A 22 5.65 -11.59 5.97
C TYR A 22 5.84 -13.08 6.16
N THR A 23 4.85 -13.69 6.83
CA THR A 23 4.61 -15.13 6.85
C THR A 23 3.12 -15.36 6.75
N ASN A 24 2.69 -16.11 5.73
CA ASN A 24 1.27 -16.37 5.50
C ASN A 24 0.43 -15.07 5.54
N TYR A 25 0.76 -14.14 4.64
CA TYR A 25 0.13 -12.82 4.58
C TYR A 25 -1.38 -12.95 4.31
N ARG A 26 -2.17 -12.64 5.33
CA ARG A 26 -3.62 -12.87 5.36
C ARG A 26 -4.40 -11.68 5.90
N TRP A 27 -5.69 -11.69 5.69
CA TRP A 27 -6.62 -10.75 6.29
C TRP A 27 -6.61 -10.81 7.82
N ILE A 28 -6.35 -9.69 8.46
CA ILE A 28 -6.39 -9.50 9.91
C ILE A 28 -7.26 -8.27 10.20
N PRO A 29 -8.56 -8.47 10.52
CA PRO A 29 -9.52 -7.36 10.71
C PRO A 29 -9.07 -6.38 11.79
N THR A 30 -8.54 -6.88 12.90
CA THR A 30 -8.08 -6.08 14.05
C THR A 30 -6.88 -5.19 13.74
N ARG A 31 -6.20 -5.42 12.63
CA ARG A 31 -5.12 -4.56 12.11
C ARG A 31 -5.66 -3.58 11.07
N SER A 32 -6.36 -4.07 10.08
CA SER A 32 -6.71 -3.28 8.90
C SER A 32 -7.91 -2.36 9.12
N ILE A 33 -8.89 -2.76 9.95
CA ILE A 33 -10.08 -1.93 10.20
C ILE A 33 -9.74 -0.66 11.00
N PRO A 34 -8.98 -0.72 12.11
CA PRO A 34 -8.56 0.49 12.82
C PRO A 34 -7.75 1.45 11.94
N GLU A 35 -6.86 0.92 11.09
CA GLU A 35 -6.08 1.71 10.16
C GLU A 35 -6.96 2.42 9.12
N ALA A 36 -7.90 1.71 8.52
CA ALA A 36 -8.87 2.28 7.58
C ALA A 36 -9.73 3.36 8.25
N ASN A 37 -10.18 3.12 9.48
CA ASN A 37 -10.95 4.09 10.24
C ASN A 37 -10.15 5.36 10.55
N ASP A 38 -8.87 5.24 10.88
CA ASP A 38 -7.98 6.38 11.11
C ASP A 38 -7.81 7.23 9.84
N ILE A 39 -7.63 6.61 8.68
CA ILE A 39 -7.56 7.30 7.40
C ILE A 39 -8.86 8.05 7.09
N ILE A 40 -10.01 7.39 7.23
CA ILE A 40 -11.32 7.99 6.96
C ILE A 40 -11.57 9.20 7.88
N ASN A 41 -11.12 9.15 9.13
CA ASN A 41 -11.31 10.24 10.09
C ASN A 41 -10.34 11.41 9.87
N ARG A 42 -9.21 11.21 9.17
CA ARG A 42 -8.19 12.24 8.95
C ARG A 42 -8.37 13.00 7.64
N PHE A 43 -8.97 12.37 6.63
CA PHE A 43 -9.07 12.93 5.30
C PHE A 43 -10.53 13.06 4.86
N ASP A 44 -10.84 14.15 4.17
CA ASP A 44 -12.11 14.32 3.46
C ASP A 44 -11.89 13.98 1.98
N PHE A 45 -12.53 12.92 1.51
CA PHE A 45 -12.36 12.42 0.14
C PHE A 45 -13.62 11.68 -0.35
N LYS A 46 -13.86 11.72 -1.64
CA LYS A 46 -14.94 10.97 -2.31
C LYS A 46 -14.48 9.58 -2.73
N ASP A 47 -13.24 9.46 -3.15
CA ASP A 47 -12.61 8.19 -3.50
C ASP A 47 -11.13 8.17 -3.13
N CYS A 48 -10.58 6.98 -2.99
CA CYS A 48 -9.16 6.82 -2.69
C CYS A 48 -8.55 5.61 -3.42
N VAL A 49 -7.23 5.61 -3.54
CA VAL A 49 -6.45 4.50 -4.05
C VAL A 49 -5.31 4.14 -3.10
N ASP A 50 -5.13 2.86 -2.83
CA ASP A 50 -3.99 2.30 -2.10
C ASP A 50 -2.95 1.80 -3.11
N ILE A 51 -1.83 2.50 -3.23
CA ILE A 51 -0.71 2.15 -4.11
C ILE A 51 0.21 1.19 -3.38
N GLY A 52 0.45 0.02 -3.97
CA GLY A 52 1.12 -1.09 -3.32
C GLY A 52 0.17 -1.87 -2.41
N CYS A 53 -1.08 -2.03 -2.85
CA CYS A 53 -2.17 -2.60 -2.04
C CYS A 53 -1.99 -4.08 -1.69
N ALA A 54 -1.00 -4.78 -2.25
CA ALA A 54 -0.77 -6.21 -2.07
C ALA A 54 -2.05 -7.02 -2.32
N LYS A 55 -2.51 -7.81 -1.36
CA LYS A 55 -3.75 -8.61 -1.46
C LYS A 55 -5.02 -7.77 -1.19
N GLY A 56 -4.92 -6.44 -1.15
CA GLY A 56 -6.06 -5.53 -1.03
C GLY A 56 -6.74 -5.49 0.34
N PHE A 57 -6.04 -5.81 1.42
CA PHE A 57 -6.64 -5.88 2.75
C PHE A 57 -7.02 -4.49 3.30
N LEU A 58 -6.23 -3.46 3.05
CA LEU A 58 -6.60 -2.10 3.40
C LEU A 58 -7.77 -1.60 2.54
N VAL A 59 -7.75 -1.90 1.23
CA VAL A 59 -8.87 -1.60 0.33
C VAL A 59 -10.16 -2.24 0.84
N HIS A 60 -10.10 -3.51 1.27
CA HIS A 60 -11.26 -4.20 1.84
C HIS A 60 -11.76 -3.52 3.12
N ALA A 61 -10.87 -3.16 4.04
CA ALA A 61 -11.23 -2.48 5.27
C ALA A 61 -11.89 -1.11 5.01
N LEU A 62 -11.31 -0.30 4.10
CA LEU A 62 -11.87 0.99 3.70
C LEU A 62 -13.27 0.82 3.11
N ARG A 63 -13.49 -0.17 2.25
CA ARG A 63 -14.80 -0.45 1.66
C ARG A 63 -15.82 -0.97 2.69
N LEU A 64 -15.40 -1.78 3.65
CA LEU A 64 -16.26 -2.21 4.78
C LEU A 64 -16.78 -1.01 5.59
N LEU A 65 -15.97 0.04 5.71
CA LEU A 65 -16.33 1.28 6.42
C LEU A 65 -17.04 2.31 5.51
N GLY A 66 -17.40 1.92 4.29
CA GLY A 66 -18.18 2.74 3.37
C GLY A 66 -17.37 3.66 2.44
N ALA A 67 -16.04 3.60 2.48
CA ALA A 67 -15.21 4.38 1.57
C ALA A 67 -15.20 3.78 0.15
N ASN A 68 -15.16 4.65 -0.86
CA ASN A 68 -14.99 4.24 -2.26
C ASN A 68 -13.49 4.06 -2.55
N ALA A 69 -12.96 2.89 -2.20
CA ALA A 69 -11.53 2.58 -2.23
C ALA A 69 -11.16 1.61 -3.36
N TRP A 70 -10.01 1.87 -3.95
CA TRP A 70 -9.39 1.10 -5.03
C TRP A 70 -7.96 0.74 -4.63
N GLY A 71 -7.33 -0.19 -5.35
CA GLY A 71 -5.95 -0.57 -5.09
C GLY A 71 -5.17 -0.84 -6.37
N GLU A 72 -3.88 -0.56 -6.33
CA GLU A 72 -2.94 -0.90 -7.39
C GLU A 72 -1.72 -1.62 -6.81
N ASP A 73 -1.28 -2.66 -7.48
CA ASP A 73 -0.05 -3.37 -7.14
C ASP A 73 0.62 -3.97 -8.38
N ILE A 74 1.95 -3.94 -8.42
CA ILE A 74 2.71 -4.56 -9.49
C ILE A 74 2.83 -6.08 -9.35
N SER A 75 2.50 -6.62 -8.18
CA SER A 75 2.56 -8.06 -7.89
C SER A 75 1.36 -8.79 -8.48
N HIS A 76 1.55 -9.50 -9.57
CA HIS A 76 0.53 -10.38 -10.12
C HIS A 76 0.08 -11.44 -9.11
N TYR A 77 1.04 -12.01 -8.35
CA TYR A 77 0.71 -12.98 -7.31
C TYR A 77 -0.24 -12.40 -6.25
N ALA A 78 0.03 -11.18 -5.77
CA ALA A 78 -0.81 -10.55 -4.76
C ALA A 78 -2.22 -10.27 -5.30
N LEU A 79 -2.33 -9.75 -6.53
CA LEU A 79 -3.63 -9.47 -7.15
C LEU A 79 -4.43 -10.73 -7.44
N GLU A 80 -3.81 -11.80 -7.90
CA GLU A 80 -4.46 -13.10 -8.12
C GLU A 80 -4.94 -13.74 -6.81
N ASN A 81 -4.26 -13.44 -5.70
CA ASN A 81 -4.58 -13.95 -4.36
C ASN A 81 -5.15 -12.85 -3.43
N CYS A 82 -5.76 -11.83 -4.01
CA CYS A 82 -6.37 -10.74 -3.25
C CYS A 82 -7.61 -11.22 -2.47
N HIS A 83 -8.03 -10.41 -1.50
CA HIS A 83 -9.26 -10.68 -0.78
C HIS A 83 -10.45 -10.75 -1.76
N PRO A 84 -11.31 -11.80 -1.72
CA PRO A 84 -12.36 -12.00 -2.73
C PRO A 84 -13.31 -10.81 -2.90
N LYS A 85 -13.56 -10.07 -1.83
CA LYS A 85 -14.46 -8.90 -1.83
C LYS A 85 -13.91 -7.68 -2.57
N VAL A 86 -12.61 -7.66 -2.92
CA VAL A 86 -11.98 -6.52 -3.62
C VAL A 86 -11.46 -6.87 -5.00
N LYS A 87 -11.75 -8.06 -5.50
CA LYS A 87 -11.24 -8.54 -6.79
C LYS A 87 -11.54 -7.56 -7.95
N ASP A 88 -12.69 -6.88 -7.91
CA ASP A 88 -13.10 -5.93 -8.94
C ASP A 88 -12.59 -4.51 -8.69
N TYR A 89 -11.84 -4.28 -7.61
CA TYR A 89 -11.37 -2.98 -7.16
C TYR A 89 -9.85 -2.86 -7.08
N VAL A 90 -9.11 -3.92 -7.46
CA VAL A 90 -7.66 -3.93 -7.46
C VAL A 90 -7.12 -4.23 -8.86
N TYR A 91 -6.08 -3.51 -9.25
CA TYR A 91 -5.52 -3.53 -10.61
C TYR A 91 -4.00 -3.46 -10.58
N THR A 92 -3.36 -3.85 -11.68
CA THR A 92 -1.93 -3.58 -11.85
C THR A 92 -1.69 -2.08 -12.01
N SER A 93 -2.51 -1.40 -12.79
CA SER A 93 -2.53 0.07 -12.97
C SER A 93 -3.81 0.48 -13.67
N ASN A 94 -4.24 1.72 -13.46
CA ASN A 94 -5.31 2.36 -14.23
C ASN A 94 -5.02 3.86 -14.40
N ASP A 95 -5.76 4.52 -15.29
CA ASP A 95 -5.61 5.94 -15.60
C ASP A 95 -6.52 6.85 -14.75
N LYS A 96 -7.24 6.29 -13.79
CA LYS A 96 -8.12 7.04 -12.92
C LYS A 96 -7.33 7.93 -11.96
N LYS A 97 -7.86 9.14 -11.72
CA LYS A 97 -7.42 10.04 -10.66
C LYS A 97 -8.32 9.91 -9.44
N TYR A 98 -7.76 10.19 -8.27
CA TYR A 98 -8.43 10.00 -6.99
C TYR A 98 -8.28 11.23 -6.09
N ASP A 99 -9.25 11.46 -5.21
CA ASP A 99 -9.17 12.52 -4.21
C ASP A 99 -8.06 12.25 -3.19
N LEU A 100 -7.88 10.98 -2.77
CA LEU A 100 -6.83 10.57 -1.84
C LEU A 100 -5.99 9.42 -2.40
N LEU A 101 -4.69 9.59 -2.40
CA LEU A 101 -3.73 8.55 -2.71
C LEU A 101 -3.02 8.11 -1.41
N ILE A 102 -3.11 6.82 -1.11
CA ILE A 102 -2.44 6.16 0.01
C ILE A 102 -1.25 5.40 -0.56
N CYS A 103 -0.08 5.54 0.04
CA CYS A 103 1.12 4.81 -0.36
C CYS A 103 1.93 4.47 0.91
N LYS A 104 1.87 3.22 1.33
CA LYS A 104 2.44 2.73 2.58
C LYS A 104 3.43 1.62 2.33
N ASP A 105 4.63 1.75 2.92
CA ASP A 105 5.67 0.73 2.85
C ASP A 105 6.00 0.32 1.40
N VAL A 106 6.07 1.30 0.49
CA VAL A 106 6.34 1.12 -0.94
C VAL A 106 7.59 1.87 -1.37
N LEU A 107 7.75 3.13 -0.95
CA LEU A 107 8.81 4.01 -1.45
C LEU A 107 10.21 3.48 -1.14
N GLU A 108 10.39 2.77 -0.04
CA GLU A 108 11.64 2.13 0.34
C GLU A 108 12.06 0.98 -0.62
N HIS A 109 11.13 0.48 -1.41
CA HIS A 109 11.38 -0.56 -2.41
C HIS A 109 11.68 -0.01 -3.81
N VAL A 110 11.50 1.31 -4.00
CA VAL A 110 11.77 1.99 -5.27
C VAL A 110 13.26 2.37 -5.32
N GLU A 111 13.94 1.93 -6.37
CA GLU A 111 15.34 2.28 -6.60
C GLU A 111 15.47 3.81 -6.79
N GLU A 112 16.53 4.38 -6.23
CA GLU A 112 16.74 5.85 -6.19
C GLU A 112 16.62 6.51 -7.57
N GLU A 113 17.15 5.85 -8.60
CA GLU A 113 17.09 6.36 -9.99
C GLU A 113 15.65 6.39 -10.57
N HIS A 114 14.73 5.58 -10.03
CA HIS A 114 13.34 5.50 -10.48
C HIS A 114 12.38 6.33 -9.61
N LEU A 115 12.85 6.76 -8.44
CA LEU A 115 12.03 7.47 -7.47
C LEU A 115 11.40 8.76 -7.99
N PRO A 116 12.13 9.66 -8.71
CA PRO A 116 11.54 10.88 -9.25
C PRO A 116 10.39 10.61 -10.23
N LYS A 117 10.55 9.62 -11.11
CA LYS A 117 9.52 9.22 -12.07
C LYS A 117 8.30 8.63 -11.35
N PHE A 118 8.53 7.80 -10.34
CA PHE A 118 7.46 7.19 -9.55
C PHE A 118 6.68 8.24 -8.77
N LEU A 119 7.34 9.17 -8.09
CA LEU A 119 6.68 10.27 -7.38
C LEU A 119 5.86 11.17 -8.32
N ASN A 120 6.39 11.51 -9.49
CA ASN A 120 5.62 12.27 -10.49
C ASN A 120 4.36 11.52 -10.93
N HIS A 121 4.45 10.20 -11.08
CA HIS A 121 3.27 9.38 -11.36
C HIS A 121 2.24 9.46 -10.22
N LEU A 122 2.67 9.31 -8.97
CA LEU A 122 1.77 9.42 -7.81
C LEU A 122 1.11 10.80 -7.74
N PHE A 123 1.89 11.87 -7.89
CA PHE A 123 1.38 13.25 -7.84
C PHE A 123 0.43 13.59 -8.98
N SER A 124 0.55 12.92 -10.13
CA SER A 124 -0.40 13.07 -11.22
C SER A 124 -1.74 12.36 -10.99
N LYS A 125 -1.79 11.43 -10.03
CA LYS A 125 -2.89 10.50 -9.79
C LYS A 125 -3.77 10.87 -8.59
N GLY A 126 -3.24 11.59 -7.61
CA GLY A 126 -3.94 11.99 -6.40
C GLY A 126 -3.97 13.50 -6.19
N GLU A 127 -4.95 13.99 -5.44
CA GLU A 127 -5.04 15.38 -4.99
C GLU A 127 -4.54 15.55 -3.55
N GLN A 128 -4.82 14.59 -2.69
CA GLN A 128 -4.31 14.47 -1.33
C GLN A 128 -3.44 13.21 -1.21
N PHE A 129 -2.47 13.22 -0.29
CA PHE A 129 -1.49 12.15 -0.18
C PHE A 129 -1.31 11.71 1.26
N PHE A 130 -1.33 10.42 1.50
CA PHE A 130 -0.95 9.79 2.76
C PHE A 130 0.18 8.80 2.52
N PHE A 131 1.38 9.16 2.96
CA PHE A 131 2.57 8.33 2.86
C PHE A 131 2.95 7.76 4.22
N VAL A 132 3.30 6.47 4.24
CA VAL A 132 3.99 5.83 5.36
C VAL A 132 5.29 5.26 4.84
N ILE A 133 6.41 5.72 5.38
CA ILE A 133 7.76 5.35 4.95
C ILE A 133 8.54 4.91 6.18
N PRO A 134 9.00 3.66 6.27
CA PRO A 134 9.85 3.22 7.37
C PRO A 134 11.22 3.92 7.30
N LEU A 135 11.65 4.48 8.43
CA LEU A 135 12.88 5.30 8.51
C LEU A 135 14.14 4.49 8.87
N GLY A 136 14.12 3.18 8.77
CA GLY A 136 15.33 2.35 8.94
C GLY A 136 15.18 1.13 9.80
N ASP A 137 16.25 0.35 9.77
CA ASP A 137 16.35 -1.04 10.06
C ASP A 137 16.64 -1.21 11.51
N ASN A 138 16.65 -1.15 12.43
CA ASN A 138 17.16 -1.62 13.74
C ASN A 138 16.25 -1.38 14.95
N GLY A 139 14.92 -1.26 14.77
CA GLY A 139 14.00 -1.12 15.90
C GLY A 139 14.26 0.10 16.79
N LEU A 140 15.16 0.96 16.38
CA LEU A 140 15.43 2.26 16.98
C LEU A 140 14.69 3.30 16.14
N PHE A 141 13.53 3.71 16.62
CA PHE A 141 12.87 4.91 16.12
C PHE A 141 13.80 6.11 16.34
N ARG A 142 14.53 6.52 15.31
CA ARG A 142 15.13 7.84 15.30
C ARG A 142 14.05 8.83 14.88
N ILE A 143 13.41 9.44 15.85
CA ILE A 143 12.68 10.68 15.62
C ILE A 143 13.77 11.69 15.27
N ARG A 144 13.93 11.99 13.98
CA ARG A 144 14.61 13.21 13.57
C ARG A 144 13.57 14.31 13.71
N GLU A 145 13.71 15.10 14.77
CA GLU A 145 13.07 16.41 14.81
C GLU A 145 13.65 17.21 13.66
N TYR A 146 12.83 17.50 12.67
CA TYR A 146 13.15 18.55 11.71
C TYR A 146 12.83 19.85 12.42
N GLU A 147 13.85 20.57 12.85
CA GLU A 147 13.71 21.99 13.16
C GLU A 147 13.26 22.70 11.88
N VAL A 148 12.12 23.34 11.99
CA VAL A 148 11.52 24.18 10.95
C VAL A 148 12.28 25.52 10.90
#